data_c389bbe309e25e932a068c015bd390e1
#
_entry.id   c389bbe309e25e932a068c015bd390e1
#
_cell.length_a   1.000
_cell.length_b   1.000
_cell.length_c   1.000
_cell.angle_alpha   90.00
_cell.angle_beta   90.00
_cell.angle_gamma   90.00
#
_symmetry.space_group_name_H-M   'P 1'
#
loop_
_entity.id
_entity.type
_entity.pdbx_description
1 polymer ?
#
loop_
_entity_poly.entity_id
_entity_poly.type
_entity_poly.pdbx_seq_one_letter_code
_entity_poly.pdbx_strand_id
1 'polypeptide(L)'
;ALNVLALEGNPSHFDEVLFAQKPHRGQQHIAAQLRDWLNSEVQTEHQSSRLQDRYSLRCAPHVIGVFEDSKLWLRQFIENELNSSNDNPLIDPVNLRVLHGGHFYGGHIAQAMDSLKIMIANIADLMDRQLAQLVDYKMNNGLPRNLTGSSAERLPLNHGFKAVQIGVSAWTAEALKQTLAASIFSRSTECHNQDKVSMGTIAARDASRVITLTEQVIAALSCAAVQAVKLKGVDTELSPVLTAFQH
;
A
#
# COMPACT_ATOMS: atom_id res chain seq x y z
N ALA A 1 -11.76 1.51 5.01
CA ALA A 1 -13.15 1.89 5.37
C ALA A 1 -14.07 0.68 5.49
N LEU A 2 -14.12 -0.22 4.49
CA LEU A 2 -14.92 -1.46 4.56
C LEU A 2 -14.53 -2.33 5.75
N ASN A 3 -13.23 -2.43 6.06
CA ASN A 3 -12.76 -3.18 7.22
C ASN A 3 -13.19 -2.54 8.54
N VAL A 4 -13.18 -1.21 8.63
CA VAL A 4 -13.67 -0.49 9.82
C VAL A 4 -15.14 -0.78 10.05
N LEU A 5 -15.97 -0.73 8.99
CA LEU A 5 -17.39 -1.05 9.07
C LEU A 5 -17.63 -2.51 9.48
N ALA A 6 -17.00 -3.45 8.78
CA ALA A 6 -17.19 -4.89 9.04
C ALA A 6 -16.71 -5.32 10.44
N LEU A 7 -15.68 -4.68 10.97
CA LEU A 7 -15.09 -4.97 12.28
C LEU A 7 -15.65 -4.09 13.42
N GLU A 8 -16.63 -3.22 13.12
CA GLU A 8 -17.17 -2.24 14.09
C GLU A 8 -16.05 -1.40 14.72
N GLY A 9 -15.14 -0.94 13.87
CA GLY A 9 -14.01 -0.11 14.30
C GLY A 9 -14.47 1.28 14.74
N ASN A 10 -13.64 1.94 15.54
CA ASN A 10 -13.96 3.26 16.07
C ASN A 10 -13.54 4.39 15.12
N PRO A 11 -14.48 5.12 14.47
CA PRO A 11 -14.16 6.21 13.54
C PRO A 11 -13.45 7.39 14.19
N SER A 12 -13.55 7.57 15.52
CA SER A 12 -12.86 8.64 16.24
C SER A 12 -11.34 8.55 16.12
N HIS A 13 -10.81 7.38 15.73
CA HIS A 13 -9.40 7.24 15.42
C HIS A 13 -8.93 8.07 14.23
N PHE A 14 -9.86 8.59 13.41
CA PHE A 14 -9.59 9.41 12.22
C PHE A 14 -9.97 10.87 12.42
N ASP A 15 -10.21 11.30 13.67
CA ASP A 15 -10.63 12.65 14.04
C ASP A 15 -9.69 13.73 13.51
N GLU A 16 -10.25 14.83 13.00
CA GLU A 16 -9.49 15.94 12.41
C GLU A 16 -8.56 16.61 13.42
N VAL A 17 -9.05 16.84 14.64
CA VAL A 17 -8.27 17.48 15.70
C VAL A 17 -7.06 16.62 16.07
N LEU A 18 -7.24 15.29 16.11
CA LEU A 18 -6.15 14.34 16.33
C LEU A 18 -5.07 14.47 15.24
N PHE A 19 -5.46 14.45 13.97
CA PHE A 19 -4.52 14.51 12.84
C PHE A 19 -3.91 15.89 12.64
N ALA A 20 -4.56 16.97 13.11
CA ALA A 20 -3.98 18.31 13.12
C ALA A 20 -2.73 18.41 14.04
N GLN A 21 -2.64 17.59 15.07
CA GLN A 21 -1.49 17.59 15.99
C GLN A 21 -0.22 16.99 15.38
N LYS A 22 -0.32 16.27 14.25
CA LYS A 22 0.82 15.70 13.54
C LYS A 22 0.74 16.09 12.05
N PRO A 23 1.32 17.23 11.64
CA PRO A 23 0.98 17.91 10.38
C PRO A 23 1.65 17.30 9.13
N HIS A 24 1.58 15.99 8.97
CA HIS A 24 1.89 15.31 7.70
C HIS A 24 0.66 15.30 6.82
N ARG A 25 0.74 15.94 5.66
CA ARG A 25 -0.40 16.15 4.75
C ARG A 25 -1.02 14.84 4.27
N GLY A 26 -0.20 13.85 3.94
CA GLY A 26 -0.68 12.55 3.50
C GLY A 26 -1.51 11.84 4.56
N GLN A 27 -1.10 11.87 5.82
CA GLN A 27 -1.89 11.30 6.93
C GLN A 27 -3.23 12.02 7.11
N GLN A 28 -3.22 13.35 7.07
CA GLN A 28 -4.43 14.17 7.17
C GLN A 28 -5.40 13.88 6.01
N HIS A 29 -4.86 13.80 4.79
CA HIS A 29 -5.64 13.49 3.59
C HIS A 29 -6.32 12.13 3.67
N ILE A 30 -5.59 11.07 4.02
CA ILE A 30 -6.14 9.72 4.15
C ILE A 30 -7.16 9.63 5.29
N ALA A 31 -6.89 10.29 6.44
CA ALA A 31 -7.85 10.33 7.53
C ALA A 31 -9.15 11.07 7.14
N ALA A 32 -9.06 12.18 6.39
CA ALA A 32 -10.22 12.89 5.86
C ALA A 32 -11.06 12.01 4.93
N GLN A 33 -10.41 11.32 3.97
CA GLN A 33 -11.10 10.37 3.09
C GLN A 33 -11.82 9.26 3.86
N LEU A 34 -11.19 8.72 4.92
CA LEU A 34 -11.83 7.69 5.75
C LEU A 34 -13.06 8.24 6.48
N ARG A 35 -13.00 9.47 7.03
CA ARG A 35 -14.18 10.12 7.64
C ARG A 35 -15.32 10.28 6.63
N ASP A 36 -14.99 10.77 5.44
CA ASP A 36 -15.99 10.97 4.37
C ASP A 36 -16.64 9.64 3.96
N TRP A 37 -15.84 8.58 3.79
CA TRP A 37 -16.36 7.27 3.38
C TRP A 37 -17.15 6.55 4.48
N LEU A 38 -16.81 6.80 5.74
CA LEU A 38 -17.49 6.20 6.88
C LEU A 38 -18.75 6.97 7.30
N ASN A 39 -19.11 8.08 6.62
CA ASN A 39 -20.24 8.95 6.96
C ASN A 39 -20.25 9.26 8.49
N SER A 40 -19.24 9.97 8.95
CA SER A 40 -18.93 10.17 10.37
C SER A 40 -20.10 10.71 11.22
N GLU A 41 -21.12 11.31 10.61
CA GLU A 41 -22.32 11.78 11.29
C GLU A 41 -23.21 10.64 11.81
N VAL A 42 -23.19 9.47 11.16
CA VAL A 42 -24.03 8.32 11.52
C VAL A 42 -23.41 7.51 12.68
N GLN A 43 -22.13 7.66 12.91
CA GLN A 43 -21.34 6.76 13.80
C GLN A 43 -21.07 7.31 15.20
N THR A 44 -21.56 8.49 15.56
CA THR A 44 -21.40 9.05 16.92
C THR A 44 -22.08 8.21 18.01
N GLU A 45 -22.97 7.29 17.65
CA GLU A 45 -23.65 6.38 18.57
C GLU A 45 -23.06 4.95 18.61
N HIS A 46 -22.17 4.58 17.66
CA HIS A 46 -21.50 3.28 17.67
C HIS A 46 -20.37 3.26 18.71
N GLN A 47 -20.71 2.83 19.93
CA GLN A 47 -19.72 2.46 20.92
C GLN A 47 -19.03 1.16 20.46
N SER A 48 -17.87 1.32 19.82
CA SER A 48 -16.96 0.17 19.65
C SER A 48 -16.75 -0.50 21.02
N SER A 49 -16.87 -1.82 21.06
CA SER A 49 -16.61 -2.60 22.29
C SER A 49 -15.17 -2.46 22.81
N ARG A 50 -14.32 -1.79 22.04
CA ARG A 50 -12.91 -1.55 22.35
C ARG A 50 -12.60 -0.06 22.39
N LEU A 51 -11.85 0.36 23.42
CA LEU A 51 -11.33 1.71 23.54
C LEU A 51 -10.42 2.08 22.33
N GLN A 52 -9.63 1.14 21.86
CA GLN A 52 -8.69 1.32 20.75
C GLN A 52 -8.70 0.11 19.83
N ASP A 53 -8.81 0.39 18.53
CA ASP A 53 -8.59 -0.62 17.49
C ASP A 53 -7.12 -1.01 17.37
N ARG A 54 -6.86 -2.11 16.68
CA ARG A 54 -5.50 -2.52 16.34
C ARG A 54 -4.84 -1.52 15.40
N TYR A 55 -3.53 -1.50 15.42
CA TYR A 55 -2.72 -0.56 14.60
C TYR A 55 -3.02 -0.67 13.11
N SER A 56 -3.29 -1.87 12.60
CA SER A 56 -3.62 -2.04 11.18
C SER A 56 -4.92 -1.36 10.75
N LEU A 57 -5.81 -1.00 11.69
CA LEU A 57 -6.96 -0.13 11.41
C LEU A 57 -6.63 1.33 11.74
N ARG A 58 -6.36 1.63 13.01
CA ARG A 58 -6.23 3.03 13.45
C ARG A 58 -4.97 3.75 12.95
N CYS A 59 -3.90 3.00 12.60
CA CYS A 59 -2.69 3.58 12.02
C CYS A 59 -2.65 3.50 10.50
N ALA A 60 -3.70 3.04 9.83
CA ALA A 60 -3.74 2.99 8.37
C ALA A 60 -3.42 4.34 7.70
N PRO A 61 -3.95 5.50 8.15
CA PRO A 61 -3.57 6.79 7.60
C PRO A 61 -2.08 7.10 7.76
N HIS A 62 -1.45 6.64 8.85
CA HIS A 62 -0.03 6.87 9.10
C HIS A 62 0.87 6.05 8.17
N VAL A 63 0.46 4.84 7.81
CA VAL A 63 1.20 3.98 6.87
C VAL A 63 1.01 4.46 5.43
N ILE A 64 -0.24 4.65 5.01
CA ILE A 64 -0.58 5.06 3.63
C ILE A 64 -0.12 6.49 3.36
N GLY A 65 -0.22 7.37 4.36
CA GLY A 65 0.14 8.79 4.27
C GLY A 65 1.62 9.02 3.92
N VAL A 66 2.52 8.11 4.29
CA VAL A 66 3.94 8.20 3.90
C VAL A 66 4.08 8.11 2.38
N PHE A 67 3.38 7.18 1.75
CA PHE A 67 3.37 7.06 0.29
C PHE A 67 2.68 8.26 -0.36
N GLU A 68 1.55 8.72 0.22
CA GLU A 68 0.81 9.89 -0.28
C GLU A 68 1.70 11.14 -0.32
N ASP A 69 2.44 11.43 0.75
CA ASP A 69 3.39 12.54 0.79
C ASP A 69 4.58 12.36 -0.17
N SER A 70 4.92 11.11 -0.49
CA SER A 70 6.08 10.80 -1.34
C SER A 70 5.78 10.83 -2.85
N LYS A 71 4.52 10.75 -3.26
CA LYS A 71 4.13 10.66 -4.68
C LYS A 71 4.70 11.79 -5.55
N LEU A 72 4.73 13.01 -5.02
CA LEU A 72 5.16 14.18 -5.79
C LEU A 72 6.65 14.10 -6.18
N TRP A 73 7.53 13.81 -5.24
CA TRP A 73 8.96 13.74 -5.54
C TRP A 73 9.33 12.48 -6.33
N LEU A 74 8.65 11.35 -6.09
CA LEU A 74 8.81 10.15 -6.90
C LEU A 74 8.48 10.43 -8.36
N ARG A 75 7.32 11.05 -8.59
CA ARG A 75 6.87 11.44 -9.92
C ARG A 75 7.85 12.42 -10.57
N GLN A 76 8.31 13.43 -9.85
CA GLN A 76 9.27 14.41 -10.36
C GLN A 76 10.58 13.76 -10.80
N PHE A 77 11.12 12.80 -10.03
CA PHE A 77 12.35 12.11 -10.40
C PHE A 77 12.18 11.30 -11.68
N ILE A 78 11.05 10.60 -11.81
CA ILE A 78 10.73 9.80 -13.00
C ILE A 78 10.54 10.72 -14.22
N GLU A 79 9.75 11.79 -14.10
CA GLU A 79 9.48 12.71 -15.20
C GLU A 79 10.77 13.43 -15.66
N ASN A 80 11.63 13.83 -14.74
CA ASN A 80 12.91 14.43 -15.08
C ASN A 80 13.79 13.46 -15.86
N GLU A 81 13.90 12.20 -15.42
CA GLU A 81 14.71 11.20 -16.11
C GLU A 81 14.16 10.86 -17.50
N LEU A 82 12.84 10.74 -17.64
CA LEU A 82 12.19 10.48 -18.92
C LEU A 82 12.41 11.62 -19.95
N ASN A 83 12.62 12.85 -19.48
CA ASN A 83 12.84 14.03 -20.31
C ASN A 83 14.32 14.46 -20.40
N SER A 84 15.23 13.65 -19.89
CA SER A 84 16.67 13.93 -19.87
C SER A 84 17.38 13.33 -21.07
N SER A 85 18.52 13.93 -21.42
CA SER A 85 19.48 13.32 -22.34
C SER A 85 20.46 12.45 -21.53
N ASN A 86 20.27 11.15 -21.62
CA ASN A 86 20.92 10.15 -20.74
C ASN A 86 22.01 9.36 -21.47
N ASP A 87 23.11 10.03 -21.83
CA ASP A 87 24.23 9.35 -22.48
C ASP A 87 25.58 10.03 -22.20
N ASN A 88 26.63 9.45 -22.74
CA ASN A 88 27.98 9.96 -22.81
C ASN A 88 28.68 9.43 -24.08
N PRO A 89 29.21 10.32 -24.92
CA PRO A 89 29.21 11.77 -24.82
C PRO A 89 27.89 12.42 -25.26
N LEU A 90 27.60 13.62 -24.77
CA LEU A 90 26.56 14.49 -25.31
C LEU A 90 27.12 15.43 -26.38
N ILE A 91 26.32 15.69 -27.42
CA ILE A 91 26.68 16.60 -28.51
C ILE A 91 25.95 17.93 -28.31
N ASP A 92 26.70 19.01 -28.23
CA ASP A 92 26.19 20.39 -28.26
C ASP A 92 26.28 20.93 -29.71
N PRO A 93 25.17 20.85 -30.46
CA PRO A 93 25.20 21.26 -31.87
C PRO A 93 25.29 22.78 -32.06
N VAL A 94 24.96 23.58 -31.05
CA VAL A 94 24.98 25.04 -31.12
C VAL A 94 26.42 25.56 -31.04
N ASN A 95 27.21 25.01 -30.12
CA ASN A 95 28.59 25.43 -29.91
C ASN A 95 29.60 24.44 -30.50
N LEU A 96 29.14 23.47 -31.27
CA LEU A 96 29.96 22.42 -31.92
C LEU A 96 30.93 21.73 -30.93
N ARG A 97 30.40 21.32 -29.75
CA ARG A 97 31.22 20.69 -28.72
C ARG A 97 30.76 19.26 -28.45
N VAL A 98 31.72 18.41 -28.12
CA VAL A 98 31.50 17.08 -27.56
C VAL A 98 31.74 17.19 -26.05
N LEU A 99 30.72 16.82 -25.26
CA LEU A 99 30.72 16.95 -23.80
C LEU A 99 30.78 15.59 -23.15
N HIS A 100 31.82 15.33 -22.38
CA HIS A 100 32.01 14.11 -21.64
C HIS A 100 31.55 14.28 -20.19
N GLY A 101 30.65 13.38 -19.72
CA GLY A 101 30.08 13.47 -18.38
C GLY A 101 29.45 12.17 -17.92
N GLY A 102 28.70 12.23 -16.84
CA GLY A 102 28.06 11.07 -16.20
C GLY A 102 26.54 11.01 -16.37
N HIS A 103 25.98 11.54 -17.46
CA HIS A 103 24.52 11.65 -17.66
C HIS A 103 23.81 10.32 -17.86
N PHE A 104 24.54 9.23 -17.99
CA PHE A 104 24.03 7.85 -17.92
C PHE A 104 23.76 7.37 -16.48
N TYR A 105 24.14 8.14 -15.45
CA TYR A 105 24.05 7.69 -14.05
C TYR A 105 22.64 7.89 -13.49
N GLY A 106 21.83 6.81 -13.52
CA GLY A 106 20.43 6.80 -13.07
C GLY A 106 20.27 6.76 -11.55
N GLY A 107 20.99 7.61 -10.81
CA GLY A 107 20.97 7.62 -9.33
C GLY A 107 19.61 8.05 -8.75
N HIS A 108 18.95 9.03 -9.37
CA HIS A 108 17.63 9.48 -8.95
C HIS A 108 16.59 8.39 -9.11
N ILE A 109 16.63 7.64 -10.22
CA ILE A 109 15.73 6.50 -10.43
C ILE A 109 16.02 5.37 -9.45
N ALA A 110 17.28 5.04 -9.21
CA ALA A 110 17.64 4.03 -8.21
C ALA A 110 17.08 4.38 -6.83
N GLN A 111 17.25 5.63 -6.38
CA GLN A 111 16.73 6.10 -5.09
C GLN A 111 15.20 6.11 -5.06
N ALA A 112 14.54 6.57 -6.12
CA ALA A 112 13.09 6.59 -6.21
C ALA A 112 12.51 5.18 -6.13
N MET A 113 13.05 4.23 -6.88
CA MET A 113 12.57 2.84 -6.91
C MET A 113 12.85 2.09 -5.62
N ASP A 114 14.01 2.27 -5.01
CA ASP A 114 14.32 1.70 -3.70
C ASP A 114 13.39 2.23 -2.61
N SER A 115 13.07 3.51 -2.63
CA SER A 115 12.10 4.11 -1.68
C SER A 115 10.68 3.63 -1.96
N LEU A 116 10.27 3.57 -3.22
CA LEU A 116 8.95 3.13 -3.64
C LEU A 116 8.66 1.70 -3.16
N LYS A 117 9.58 0.75 -3.41
CA LYS A 117 9.36 -0.65 -3.03
C LYS A 117 9.22 -0.84 -1.52
N ILE A 118 9.93 -0.05 -0.69
CA ILE A 118 9.79 -0.09 0.76
C ILE A 118 8.40 0.38 1.19
N MET A 119 7.93 1.50 0.64
CA MET A 119 6.61 2.05 0.97
C MET A 119 5.47 1.13 0.54
N ILE A 120 5.53 0.58 -0.67
CA ILE A 120 4.50 -0.31 -1.21
C ILE A 120 4.47 -1.65 -0.47
N ALA A 121 5.63 -2.24 -0.14
CA ALA A 121 5.69 -3.46 0.67
C ALA A 121 5.13 -3.24 2.09
N ASN A 122 5.34 -2.07 2.68
CA ASN A 122 4.76 -1.72 3.99
C ASN A 122 3.23 -1.60 3.92
N ILE A 123 2.67 -1.11 2.81
CA ILE A 123 1.22 -1.12 2.57
C ILE A 123 0.71 -2.56 2.39
N ALA A 124 1.45 -3.44 1.71
CA ALA A 124 1.10 -4.86 1.62
C ALA A 124 1.04 -5.52 3.00
N ASP A 125 2.03 -5.25 3.87
CA ASP A 125 2.05 -5.77 5.25
C ASP A 125 0.86 -5.25 6.07
N LEU A 126 0.51 -3.97 5.95
CA LEU A 126 -0.70 -3.42 6.55
C LEU A 126 -1.96 -4.21 6.14
N MET A 127 -2.10 -4.48 4.84
CA MET A 127 -3.26 -5.19 4.29
C MET A 127 -3.30 -6.67 4.70
N ASP A 128 -2.17 -7.35 4.77
CA ASP A 128 -2.08 -8.72 5.31
C ASP A 128 -2.58 -8.76 6.76
N ARG A 129 -2.20 -7.79 7.60
CA ARG A 129 -2.70 -7.68 8.98
C ARG A 129 -4.20 -7.41 9.05
N GLN A 130 -4.74 -6.60 8.15
CA GLN A 130 -6.18 -6.34 8.05
C GLN A 130 -6.95 -7.60 7.65
N LEU A 131 -6.47 -8.33 6.65
CA LEU A 131 -7.09 -9.60 6.27
C LEU A 131 -7.06 -10.63 7.40
N ALA A 132 -5.94 -10.72 8.11
CA ALA A 132 -5.81 -11.61 9.25
C ALA A 132 -6.88 -11.34 10.34
N GLN A 133 -7.23 -10.07 10.58
CA GLN A 133 -8.30 -9.71 11.52
C GLN A 133 -9.68 -10.14 11.00
N LEU A 134 -9.97 -9.97 9.72
CA LEU A 134 -11.26 -10.33 9.13
C LEU A 134 -11.53 -11.82 9.19
N VAL A 135 -10.51 -12.66 8.97
CA VAL A 135 -10.70 -14.13 8.90
C VAL A 135 -10.62 -14.83 10.24
N ASP A 136 -10.07 -14.18 11.27
CA ASP A 136 -9.98 -14.75 12.62
C ASP A 136 -11.26 -14.45 13.43
N TYR A 137 -12.09 -15.49 13.63
CA TYR A 137 -13.35 -15.37 14.36
C TYR A 137 -13.21 -14.87 15.82
N LYS A 138 -12.00 -14.93 16.40
CA LYS A 138 -11.72 -14.39 17.73
C LYS A 138 -11.52 -12.87 17.71
N MET A 139 -11.32 -12.28 16.54
CA MET A 139 -10.92 -10.88 16.36
C MET A 139 -11.89 -10.07 15.50
N ASN A 140 -12.80 -10.72 14.78
CA ASN A 140 -13.61 -10.11 13.73
C ASN A 140 -15.02 -9.69 14.16
N ASN A 141 -15.25 -9.55 15.48
CA ASN A 141 -16.51 -9.05 16.03
C ASN A 141 -17.74 -9.86 15.58
N GLY A 142 -17.65 -11.20 15.67
CA GLY A 142 -18.77 -12.11 15.42
C GLY A 142 -18.97 -12.49 13.96
N LEU A 143 -18.11 -12.09 13.04
CA LEU A 143 -18.11 -12.64 11.68
C LEU A 143 -17.73 -14.12 11.69
N PRO A 144 -18.23 -14.92 10.73
CA PRO A 144 -17.88 -16.33 10.63
C PRO A 144 -16.37 -16.54 10.43
N ARG A 145 -15.86 -17.65 10.99
CA ARG A 145 -14.46 -18.05 10.75
C ARG A 145 -14.16 -18.09 9.26
N ASN A 146 -13.04 -17.51 8.86
CA ASN A 146 -12.59 -17.38 7.46
C ASN A 146 -13.63 -16.71 6.54
N LEU A 147 -14.57 -15.92 7.08
CA LEU A 147 -15.64 -15.25 6.33
C LEU A 147 -16.49 -16.24 5.50
N THR A 148 -16.76 -17.43 6.03
CA THR A 148 -17.57 -18.45 5.36
C THR A 148 -19.02 -17.98 5.25
N GLY A 149 -19.55 -17.80 4.04
CA GLY A 149 -20.95 -17.42 3.78
C GLY A 149 -21.84 -18.60 3.36
N SER A 150 -21.42 -19.84 3.64
CA SER A 150 -22.17 -21.05 3.24
C SER A 150 -23.35 -21.33 4.15
N SER A 151 -24.40 -22.02 3.62
CA SER A 151 -25.41 -22.63 4.44
C SER A 151 -24.82 -23.69 5.40
N ALA A 152 -25.49 -23.96 6.49
CA ALA A 152 -25.03 -24.93 7.49
C ALA A 152 -24.67 -26.30 6.89
N GLU A 153 -25.45 -26.78 5.90
CA GLU A 153 -25.21 -28.03 5.19
C GLU A 153 -23.91 -28.06 4.40
N ARG A 154 -23.51 -26.92 3.82
CA ARG A 154 -22.31 -26.78 2.98
C ARG A 154 -21.09 -26.32 3.77
N LEU A 155 -21.24 -25.90 5.01
CA LEU A 155 -20.16 -25.40 5.85
C LEU A 155 -18.95 -26.35 5.96
N PRO A 156 -19.14 -27.70 6.10
CA PRO A 156 -18.00 -28.63 6.14
C PRO A 156 -17.17 -28.68 4.85
N LEU A 157 -17.75 -28.24 3.73
CA LEU A 157 -17.10 -28.24 2.40
C LEU A 157 -16.48 -26.89 2.03
N ASN A 158 -16.68 -25.86 2.85
CA ASN A 158 -16.28 -24.50 2.52
C ASN A 158 -15.30 -23.94 3.56
N HIS A 159 -14.09 -23.62 3.08
CA HIS A 159 -13.05 -23.02 3.92
C HIS A 159 -13.02 -21.49 3.86
N GLY A 160 -13.92 -20.83 3.11
CA GLY A 160 -13.93 -19.38 2.92
C GLY A 160 -12.57 -18.85 2.44
N PHE A 161 -12.10 -17.79 3.07
CA PHE A 161 -10.85 -17.10 2.73
C PHE A 161 -9.58 -17.73 3.33
N LYS A 162 -9.64 -18.95 3.88
CA LYS A 162 -8.46 -19.58 4.50
C LYS A 162 -7.26 -19.67 3.56
N ALA A 163 -7.44 -20.20 2.35
CA ALA A 163 -6.37 -20.33 1.37
C ALA A 163 -5.93 -18.97 0.82
N VAL A 164 -6.87 -18.04 0.66
CA VAL A 164 -6.58 -16.67 0.23
C VAL A 164 -5.66 -15.96 1.22
N GLN A 165 -5.92 -16.08 2.53
CA GLN A 165 -5.04 -15.52 3.57
C GLN A 165 -3.62 -16.10 3.51
N ILE A 166 -3.49 -17.41 3.29
CA ILE A 166 -2.17 -18.05 3.14
C ILE A 166 -1.43 -17.46 1.94
N GLY A 167 -2.12 -17.29 0.81
CA GLY A 167 -1.56 -16.65 -0.39
C GLY A 167 -1.13 -15.21 -0.15
N VAL A 168 -1.98 -14.40 0.50
CA VAL A 168 -1.69 -13.01 0.83
C VAL A 168 -0.44 -12.90 1.71
N SER A 169 -0.32 -13.72 2.75
CA SER A 169 0.87 -13.73 3.61
C SER A 169 2.12 -14.12 2.84
N ALA A 170 2.04 -15.06 1.88
CA ALA A 170 3.17 -15.44 1.05
C ALA A 170 3.59 -14.31 0.09
N TRP A 171 2.63 -13.65 -0.59
CA TRP A 171 2.90 -12.51 -1.47
C TRP A 171 3.49 -11.33 -0.70
N THR A 172 2.97 -11.05 0.48
CA THR A 172 3.49 -9.99 1.36
C THR A 172 4.93 -10.30 1.80
N ALA A 173 5.22 -11.54 2.20
CA ALA A 173 6.55 -11.95 2.59
C ALA A 173 7.54 -11.82 1.41
N GLU A 174 7.14 -12.18 0.19
CA GLU A 174 7.96 -11.99 -1.01
C GLU A 174 8.19 -10.50 -1.30
N ALA A 175 7.15 -9.66 -1.20
CA ALA A 175 7.27 -8.21 -1.37
C ALA A 175 8.25 -7.59 -0.36
N LEU A 176 8.13 -7.95 0.91
CA LEU A 176 9.04 -7.49 1.97
C LEU A 176 10.49 -7.93 1.73
N LYS A 177 10.71 -9.15 1.23
CA LYS A 177 12.04 -9.66 0.86
C LYS A 177 12.72 -8.80 -0.21
N GLN A 178 11.97 -8.18 -1.12
CA GLN A 178 12.50 -7.34 -2.22
C GLN A 178 12.86 -5.91 -1.78
N THR A 179 12.68 -5.55 -0.51
CA THR A 179 12.88 -4.16 -0.04
C THR A 179 14.33 -3.77 0.19
N LEU A 180 15.27 -4.70 0.13
CA LEU A 180 16.69 -4.36 0.25
C LEU A 180 17.11 -3.42 -0.87
N ALA A 181 17.69 -2.26 -0.49
CA ALA A 181 18.05 -1.23 -1.46
C ALA A 181 19.11 -1.74 -2.46
N ALA A 182 18.80 -1.74 -3.74
CA ALA A 182 19.71 -2.16 -4.79
C ALA A 182 20.84 -1.15 -5.00
N SER A 183 20.59 0.12 -4.78
CA SER A 183 21.54 1.24 -4.96
C SER A 183 22.79 1.14 -4.09
N ILE A 184 22.76 0.35 -3.00
CA ILE A 184 23.95 0.14 -2.13
C ILE A 184 24.93 -0.90 -2.69
N PHE A 185 24.57 -1.64 -3.74
CA PHE A 185 25.37 -2.72 -4.31
C PHE A 185 26.17 -2.29 -5.55
N SER A 186 26.70 -1.07 -5.57
CA SER A 186 27.57 -0.61 -6.64
C SER A 186 28.75 -1.56 -6.88
N ARG A 187 29.11 -1.76 -8.15
CA ARG A 187 30.24 -2.60 -8.58
C ARG A 187 31.22 -1.77 -9.41
N SER A 188 32.46 -2.23 -9.45
CA SER A 188 33.50 -1.69 -10.32
C SER A 188 33.71 -2.65 -11.48
N THR A 189 33.64 -2.13 -12.70
CA THR A 189 33.77 -2.89 -13.95
C THR A 189 34.61 -2.13 -14.98
N GLU A 190 34.85 -2.75 -16.13
CA GLU A 190 35.54 -2.14 -17.27
C GLU A 190 36.90 -1.54 -16.88
N CYS A 191 37.78 -2.39 -16.30
CA CYS A 191 39.10 -1.98 -15.80
C CYS A 191 39.05 -0.77 -14.84
N HIS A 192 38.01 -0.71 -14.01
CA HIS A 192 37.72 0.35 -13.04
C HIS A 192 37.30 1.70 -13.66
N ASN A 193 37.05 1.77 -14.96
CA ASN A 193 36.46 2.96 -15.57
C ASN A 193 35.02 3.19 -15.05
N GLN A 194 34.22 2.11 -14.93
CA GLN A 194 32.90 2.15 -14.32
C GLN A 194 33.00 1.68 -12.84
N ASP A 195 33.67 2.44 -12.01
CA ASP A 195 33.96 2.07 -10.62
C ASP A 195 32.81 2.39 -9.65
N LYS A 196 31.82 3.17 -10.09
CA LYS A 196 30.60 3.50 -9.35
C LYS A 196 29.39 3.50 -10.27
N VAL A 197 28.41 2.64 -9.98
CA VAL A 197 27.16 2.48 -10.75
C VAL A 197 25.94 2.58 -9.87
N SER A 198 24.77 2.98 -10.44
CA SER A 198 23.56 3.27 -9.69
C SER A 198 22.76 2.04 -9.28
N MET A 199 22.85 0.94 -10.02
CA MET A 199 21.97 -0.25 -9.89
C MET A 199 20.48 0.06 -10.11
N GLY A 200 20.15 1.14 -10.82
CA GLY A 200 18.78 1.62 -11.03
C GLY A 200 17.87 0.59 -11.72
N THR A 201 18.39 -0.17 -12.68
CA THR A 201 17.61 -1.24 -13.34
C THR A 201 17.18 -2.34 -12.37
N ILE A 202 18.04 -2.73 -11.44
CA ILE A 202 17.68 -3.72 -10.39
C ILE A 202 16.62 -3.12 -9.49
N ALA A 203 16.83 -1.89 -8.99
CA ALA A 203 15.85 -1.20 -8.15
C ALA A 203 14.46 -1.12 -8.81
N ALA A 204 14.41 -0.77 -10.11
CA ALA A 204 13.17 -0.67 -10.87
C ALA A 204 12.47 -2.03 -11.06
N ARG A 205 13.22 -3.09 -11.34
CA ARG A 205 12.68 -4.45 -11.47
C ARG A 205 12.12 -4.97 -10.14
N ASP A 206 12.83 -4.73 -9.04
CA ASP A 206 12.36 -5.09 -7.69
C ASP A 206 11.08 -4.30 -7.35
N ALA A 207 11.04 -2.99 -7.62
CA ALA A 207 9.85 -2.16 -7.41
C ALA A 207 8.65 -2.67 -8.22
N SER A 208 8.84 -3.00 -9.50
CA SER A 208 7.79 -3.59 -10.35
C SER A 208 7.26 -4.90 -9.75
N ARG A 209 8.15 -5.78 -9.25
CA ARG A 209 7.73 -7.04 -8.61
C ARG A 209 6.94 -6.79 -7.34
N VAL A 210 7.38 -5.86 -6.48
CA VAL A 210 6.68 -5.47 -5.25
C VAL A 210 5.29 -4.92 -5.56
N ILE A 211 5.15 -4.08 -6.58
CA ILE A 211 3.85 -3.56 -7.02
C ILE A 211 2.93 -4.70 -7.42
N THR A 212 3.36 -5.60 -8.29
CA THR A 212 2.56 -6.74 -8.75
C THR A 212 2.08 -7.62 -7.60
N LEU A 213 2.96 -7.92 -6.63
CA LEU A 213 2.58 -8.69 -5.44
C LEU A 213 1.57 -7.95 -4.57
N THR A 214 1.75 -6.63 -4.40
CA THR A 214 0.85 -5.80 -3.61
C THR A 214 -0.52 -5.66 -4.27
N GLU A 215 -0.61 -5.60 -5.60
CA GLU A 215 -1.88 -5.62 -6.34
C GLU A 215 -2.67 -6.91 -6.08
N GLN A 216 -1.99 -8.07 -5.99
CA GLN A 216 -2.63 -9.33 -5.61
C GLN A 216 -3.16 -9.28 -4.17
N VAL A 217 -2.41 -8.69 -3.25
CA VAL A 217 -2.84 -8.49 -1.85
C VAL A 217 -4.06 -7.56 -1.80
N ILE A 218 -4.06 -6.45 -2.55
CA ILE A 218 -5.20 -5.52 -2.65
C ILE A 218 -6.43 -6.25 -3.15
N ALA A 219 -6.34 -6.98 -4.24
CA ALA A 219 -7.46 -7.70 -4.82
C ALA A 219 -8.07 -8.71 -3.83
N ALA A 220 -7.22 -9.48 -3.14
CA ALA A 220 -7.64 -10.46 -2.15
C ALA A 220 -8.33 -9.81 -0.95
N LEU A 221 -7.74 -8.73 -0.39
CA LEU A 221 -8.35 -7.99 0.72
C LEU A 221 -9.66 -7.34 0.31
N SER A 222 -9.75 -6.79 -0.90
CA SER A 222 -10.97 -6.17 -1.42
C SER A 222 -12.14 -7.17 -1.45
N CYS A 223 -11.91 -8.35 -2.00
CA CYS A 223 -12.92 -9.43 -1.99
C CYS A 223 -13.33 -9.83 -0.57
N ALA A 224 -12.36 -9.94 0.35
CA ALA A 224 -12.64 -10.30 1.73
C ALA A 224 -13.41 -9.20 2.48
N ALA A 225 -13.08 -7.94 2.26
CA ALA A 225 -13.75 -6.80 2.88
C ALA A 225 -15.22 -6.67 2.42
N VAL A 226 -15.47 -6.83 1.12
CA VAL A 226 -16.83 -6.86 0.56
C VAL A 226 -17.64 -8.04 1.16
N GLN A 227 -17.05 -9.23 1.23
CA GLN A 227 -17.70 -10.39 1.85
C GLN A 227 -18.00 -10.12 3.34
N ALA A 228 -17.08 -9.53 4.07
CA ALA A 228 -17.24 -9.23 5.49
C ALA A 228 -18.40 -8.24 5.74
N VAL A 229 -18.49 -7.18 4.95
CA VAL A 229 -19.58 -6.20 5.02
C VAL A 229 -20.94 -6.85 4.74
N LYS A 230 -21.03 -7.70 3.71
CA LYS A 230 -22.25 -8.46 3.40
C LYS A 230 -22.65 -9.42 4.53
N LEU A 231 -21.69 -10.14 5.09
CA LEU A 231 -21.95 -11.05 6.22
C LEU A 231 -22.35 -10.31 7.50
N LYS A 232 -21.90 -9.07 7.65
CA LYS A 232 -22.26 -8.19 8.78
C LYS A 232 -23.65 -7.57 8.62
N GLY A 233 -24.17 -7.50 7.38
CA GLY A 233 -25.46 -6.89 7.07
C GLY A 233 -25.45 -5.36 7.10
N VAL A 234 -24.27 -4.74 6.91
CA VAL A 234 -24.09 -3.27 6.86
C VAL A 234 -23.87 -2.73 5.44
N ASP A 235 -24.10 -3.55 4.44
CA ASP A 235 -23.95 -3.22 3.02
C ASP A 235 -24.96 -2.19 2.51
N THR A 236 -26.07 -1.98 3.22
CA THR A 236 -27.09 -0.96 2.90
C THR A 236 -26.77 0.43 3.43
N GLU A 237 -25.79 0.57 4.30
CA GLU A 237 -25.38 1.81 4.97
C GLU A 237 -24.14 2.47 4.34
N LEU A 238 -23.68 1.94 3.22
CA LEU A 238 -22.43 2.37 2.59
C LEU A 238 -22.59 3.73 1.90
N SER A 239 -21.53 4.54 1.97
CA SER A 239 -21.42 5.73 1.13
C SER A 239 -21.43 5.36 -0.37
N PRO A 240 -21.78 6.29 -1.28
CA PRO A 240 -21.81 6.01 -2.72
C PRO A 240 -20.48 5.44 -3.26
N VAL A 241 -19.34 5.89 -2.73
CA VAL A 241 -18.01 5.41 -3.12
C VAL A 241 -17.83 3.94 -2.71
N LEU A 242 -18.19 3.58 -1.47
CA LEU A 242 -18.07 2.22 -0.99
C LEU A 242 -19.08 1.28 -1.66
N THR A 243 -20.27 1.77 -2.01
CA THR A 243 -21.25 1.01 -2.79
C THR A 243 -20.73 0.69 -4.19
N ALA A 244 -20.13 1.66 -4.88
CA ALA A 244 -19.53 1.43 -6.20
C ALA A 244 -18.38 0.40 -6.16
N PHE A 245 -17.68 0.29 -5.04
CA PHE A 245 -16.60 -0.67 -4.86
C PHE A 245 -17.08 -2.13 -4.72
N GLN A 246 -18.38 -2.36 -4.46
CA GLN A 246 -18.96 -3.72 -4.33
C GLN A 246 -19.28 -4.38 -5.67
N HIS A 247 -19.30 -3.62 -6.76
CA HIS A 247 -19.60 -4.05 -8.12
C HIS A 247 -18.35 -4.15 -8.97
#